data_377fb9ce910fd1900b04ca549612c51a
#
_entry.id   377fb9ce910fd1900b04ca549612c51a
#
_cell.length_a   1.000
_cell.length_b   1.000
_cell.length_c   1.000
_cell.angle_alpha   90.00
_cell.angle_beta   90.00
_cell.angle_gamma   90.00
#
_symmetry.space_group_name_H-M   'P 1'
#
loop_
_entity.id
_entity.type
_entity.pdbx_description
1 polymer ?
#
loop_
_entity_poly.entity_id
_entity_poly.type
_entity_poly.pdbx_seq_one_letter_code
_entity_poly.pdbx_strand_id
1 'polypeptide(L)'
;MDKLILRHGAALKSKYGTAGLARIDAALRALVTADRRRGIDTLVLSVDEAAAMKAQGLAPVARTDAKSLKAAIDGLAGKLAPHYFLLLGAQDVLPLVPLVNPAYTGDDGDADKTVPSDLPYACEAPYSTDPARFQGPSRVVGRLPDPPGASKPDLLLQLIRAAARAEPLPREQFHTFFGLSAAQWQASTRLSLRNLFGQAEQLKLAPSQGPRWSKAELAPRVHFINCHGGDTSPEYLGQHGDDYPVAHRASLLRGRISAGTVIAAECCYGAQLYDPKDAGGHLGIALSYLADGATGFFGSTTIAYGPSEGNGSADLICQYFLQRVLAGASLGRAALEARQRFAGERTHLDPVDLKTLAQFYLLGDPSLQPVGFASHALAKTRAFKAAFAKVQDRGVRGLRRERLEREGLNLGRSLPRLRDSQQAPAASVEKVLRAMAKESGLDIRQVRRRSYVLQAAKQGPKVPARSIHMLKGRRTNGQLITLVATEQGGELLHVRRLHARGG
;
A
#
# COMPACT_ATOMS: atom_id res chain seq x y z
N MET A 1 -9.89 -22.59 7.37
CA MET A 1 -8.82 -21.65 7.78
C MET A 1 -9.16 -20.29 7.23
N ASP A 2 -9.31 -19.27 8.08
CA ASP A 2 -9.65 -17.94 7.62
C ASP A 2 -8.41 -17.02 7.58
N LYS A 3 -7.52 -17.10 8.59
CA LYS A 3 -6.37 -16.21 8.70
C LYS A 3 -5.10 -17.01 9.03
N LEU A 4 -4.03 -16.69 8.32
CA LEU A 4 -2.70 -17.21 8.54
C LEU A 4 -1.77 -16.09 8.97
N ILE A 5 -1.27 -16.15 10.20
CA ILE A 5 -0.26 -15.23 10.72
C ILE A 5 1.10 -15.87 10.49
N LEU A 6 1.92 -15.26 9.65
CA LEU A 6 3.28 -15.71 9.36
C LEU A 6 4.29 -14.93 10.18
N ARG A 7 5.23 -15.62 10.79
CA ARG A 7 6.37 -15.06 11.51
C ARG A 7 7.66 -15.82 11.20
N HIS A 8 8.78 -15.21 11.46
CA HIS A 8 10.09 -15.88 11.48
C HIS A 8 10.59 -15.91 12.93
N GLY A 9 10.48 -17.06 13.57
CA GLY A 9 10.74 -17.20 15.01
C GLY A 9 12.18 -16.89 15.39
N ALA A 10 13.14 -17.39 14.61
CA ALA A 10 14.56 -17.13 14.84
C ALA A 10 14.92 -15.63 14.67
N ALA A 11 14.34 -14.93 13.67
CA ALA A 11 14.56 -13.50 13.50
C ALA A 11 13.99 -12.69 14.67
N LEU A 12 12.76 -13.00 15.12
CA LEU A 12 12.17 -12.38 16.30
C LEU A 12 12.95 -12.66 17.58
N LYS A 13 13.46 -13.90 17.73
CA LYS A 13 14.31 -14.27 18.87
C LYS A 13 15.66 -13.54 18.85
N SER A 14 16.28 -13.42 17.69
CA SER A 14 17.52 -12.65 17.52
C SER A 14 17.31 -11.17 17.86
N LYS A 15 16.15 -10.60 17.42
CA LYS A 15 15.83 -9.19 17.63
C LYS A 15 15.45 -8.86 19.09
N TYR A 16 14.69 -9.72 19.75
CA TYR A 16 14.03 -9.43 21.04
C TYR A 16 14.41 -10.37 22.18
N GLY A 17 15.26 -11.33 21.93
CA GLY A 17 15.63 -12.36 22.90
C GLY A 17 14.49 -13.36 23.18
N THR A 18 14.79 -14.37 23.99
CA THR A 18 13.84 -15.43 24.35
C THR A 18 12.62 -14.88 25.12
N ALA A 19 12.86 -13.96 26.05
CA ALA A 19 11.79 -13.33 26.84
C ALA A 19 10.86 -12.46 25.97
N GLY A 20 11.43 -11.70 25.03
CA GLY A 20 10.65 -10.91 24.07
C GLY A 20 9.78 -11.77 23.16
N LEU A 21 10.33 -12.87 22.63
CA LEU A 21 9.59 -13.84 21.83
C LEU A 21 8.45 -14.47 22.64
N ALA A 22 8.68 -14.87 23.88
CA ALA A 22 7.62 -15.43 24.74
C ALA A 22 6.45 -14.44 24.98
N ARG A 23 6.77 -13.14 25.15
CA ARG A 23 5.75 -12.08 25.27
C ARG A 23 4.94 -11.92 23.96
N ILE A 24 5.60 -12.00 22.80
CA ILE A 24 4.96 -11.97 21.49
C ILE A 24 4.04 -13.18 21.34
N ASP A 25 4.47 -14.37 21.71
CA ASP A 25 3.67 -15.60 21.66
C ASP A 25 2.40 -15.48 22.53
N ALA A 26 2.53 -14.92 23.74
CA ALA A 26 1.39 -14.68 24.60
C ALA A 26 0.38 -13.68 23.97
N ALA A 27 0.87 -12.61 23.37
CA ALA A 27 0.04 -11.63 22.69
C ALA A 27 -0.66 -12.23 21.45
N LEU A 28 0.03 -13.07 20.68
CA LEU A 28 -0.55 -13.78 19.54
C LEU A 28 -1.64 -14.77 19.95
N ARG A 29 -1.47 -15.50 21.06
CA ARG A 29 -2.55 -16.34 21.61
C ARG A 29 -3.80 -15.54 21.97
N ALA A 30 -3.63 -14.34 22.52
CA ALA A 30 -4.74 -13.43 22.80
C ALA A 30 -5.43 -12.95 21.51
N LEU A 31 -4.65 -12.65 20.46
CA LEU A 31 -5.18 -12.26 19.14
C LEU A 31 -5.97 -13.43 18.52
N VAL A 32 -5.43 -14.66 18.53
CA VAL A 32 -6.15 -15.86 18.05
C VAL A 32 -7.48 -16.08 18.80
N THR A 33 -7.48 -15.85 20.12
CA THR A 33 -8.69 -15.94 20.93
C THR A 33 -9.72 -14.86 20.53
N ALA A 34 -9.26 -13.63 20.27
CA ALA A 34 -10.12 -12.56 19.80
C ALA A 34 -10.67 -12.83 18.38
N ASP A 35 -9.83 -13.31 17.47
CA ASP A 35 -10.23 -13.70 16.12
C ASP A 35 -11.32 -14.78 16.14
N ARG A 36 -11.17 -15.80 17.02
CA ARG A 36 -12.19 -16.84 17.20
C ARG A 36 -13.55 -16.27 17.62
N ARG A 37 -13.56 -15.26 18.51
CA ARG A 37 -14.80 -14.56 18.90
C ARG A 37 -15.45 -13.84 17.73
N ARG A 38 -14.63 -13.30 16.81
CA ARG A 38 -15.07 -12.64 15.55
C ARG A 38 -15.48 -13.67 14.48
N GLY A 39 -15.40 -14.99 14.76
CA GLY A 39 -15.69 -16.06 13.80
C GLY A 39 -14.57 -16.25 12.77
N ILE A 40 -13.35 -15.84 13.08
CA ILE A 40 -12.15 -16.01 12.25
C ILE A 40 -11.32 -17.15 12.82
N ASP A 41 -11.13 -18.20 12.02
CA ASP A 41 -10.24 -19.32 12.34
C ASP A 41 -8.80 -18.96 11.97
N THR A 42 -7.93 -18.80 12.97
CA THR A 42 -6.58 -18.26 12.82
C THR A 42 -5.51 -19.26 13.20
N LEU A 43 -4.54 -19.48 12.32
CA LEU A 43 -3.30 -20.22 12.57
C LEU A 43 -2.11 -19.26 12.64
N VAL A 44 -1.27 -19.42 13.66
CA VAL A 44 0.05 -18.79 13.73
C VAL A 44 1.09 -19.81 13.29
N LEU A 45 1.91 -19.48 12.29
CA LEU A 45 2.92 -20.38 11.75
C LEU A 45 4.28 -19.68 11.68
N SER A 46 5.30 -20.31 12.30
CA SER A 46 6.69 -19.91 12.16
C SER A 46 7.24 -20.54 10.88
N VAL A 47 7.55 -19.72 9.89
CA VAL A 47 8.02 -20.21 8.58
C VAL A 47 9.42 -20.85 8.62
N ASP A 48 10.18 -20.59 9.68
CA ASP A 48 11.52 -21.15 9.94
C ASP A 48 11.48 -22.44 10.79
N GLU A 49 10.33 -22.81 11.35
CA GLU A 49 10.18 -24.00 12.17
C GLU A 49 9.97 -25.25 11.31
N ALA A 50 10.97 -26.13 11.31
CA ALA A 50 11.00 -27.31 10.44
C ALA A 50 9.78 -28.23 10.64
N ALA A 51 9.35 -28.49 11.89
CA ALA A 51 8.21 -29.33 12.19
C ALA A 51 6.90 -28.72 11.67
N ALA A 52 6.69 -27.43 11.90
CA ALA A 52 5.49 -26.71 11.44
C ALA A 52 5.38 -26.67 9.91
N MET A 53 6.51 -26.39 9.23
CA MET A 53 6.54 -26.35 7.76
C MET A 53 6.41 -27.76 7.14
N LYS A 54 7.08 -28.76 7.73
CA LYS A 54 6.96 -30.16 7.31
C LYS A 54 5.51 -30.67 7.43
N ALA A 55 4.79 -30.30 8.49
CA ALA A 55 3.37 -30.62 8.64
C ALA A 55 2.52 -30.05 7.49
N GLN A 56 2.97 -28.99 6.87
CA GLN A 56 2.38 -28.42 5.64
C GLN A 56 3.02 -29.02 4.37
N GLY A 57 3.97 -29.99 4.49
CA GLY A 57 4.74 -30.58 3.40
C GLY A 57 5.59 -29.54 2.64
N LEU A 58 6.11 -28.56 3.35
CA LEU A 58 6.96 -27.48 2.84
C LEU A 58 8.30 -27.48 3.56
N ALA A 59 9.33 -26.93 2.91
CA ALA A 59 10.62 -26.68 3.54
C ALA A 59 10.55 -25.44 4.45
N PRO A 60 11.31 -25.42 5.56
CA PRO A 60 11.42 -24.24 6.40
C PRO A 60 12.17 -23.12 5.68
N VAL A 61 11.82 -21.88 5.99
CA VAL A 61 12.52 -20.68 5.54
C VAL A 61 13.71 -20.45 6.49
N ALA A 62 14.87 -20.99 6.13
CA ALA A 62 16.07 -20.95 6.99
C ALA A 62 16.72 -19.55 7.05
N ARG A 63 16.46 -18.69 6.07
CA ARG A 63 17.00 -17.34 5.96
C ARG A 63 15.87 -16.34 5.75
N THR A 64 16.04 -15.13 6.27
CA THR A 64 15.10 -14.03 6.07
C THR A 64 15.27 -13.42 4.66
N ASP A 65 15.16 -14.23 3.61
CA ASP A 65 15.21 -13.77 2.23
C ASP A 65 13.82 -13.80 1.57
N ALA A 66 13.60 -12.83 0.67
CA ALA A 66 12.31 -12.63 0.03
C ALA A 66 11.91 -13.78 -0.91
N LYS A 67 12.88 -14.48 -1.52
CA LYS A 67 12.61 -15.58 -2.44
C LYS A 67 12.09 -16.81 -1.69
N SER A 68 12.73 -17.19 -0.61
CA SER A 68 12.31 -18.31 0.24
C SER A 68 10.97 -18.04 0.91
N LEU A 69 10.76 -16.79 1.41
CA LEU A 69 9.49 -16.39 1.99
C LEU A 69 8.35 -16.43 0.95
N LYS A 70 8.59 -15.94 -0.28
CA LYS A 70 7.61 -16.01 -1.36
C LYS A 70 7.23 -17.46 -1.69
N ALA A 71 8.21 -18.35 -1.79
CA ALA A 71 7.95 -19.77 -2.05
C ALA A 71 7.13 -20.43 -0.93
N ALA A 72 7.43 -20.10 0.33
CA ALA A 72 6.66 -20.57 1.48
C ALA A 72 5.20 -20.07 1.45
N ILE A 73 4.99 -18.77 1.17
CA ILE A 73 3.65 -18.19 1.06
C ILE A 73 2.86 -18.83 -0.09
N ASP A 74 3.48 -19.08 -1.24
CA ASP A 74 2.83 -19.74 -2.37
C ASP A 74 2.40 -21.16 -2.03
N GLY A 75 3.28 -21.93 -1.40
CA GLY A 75 2.96 -23.28 -0.95
C GLY A 75 1.84 -23.32 0.09
N LEU A 76 1.88 -22.40 1.07
CA LEU A 76 0.84 -22.28 2.10
C LEU A 76 -0.49 -21.81 1.50
N ALA A 77 -0.47 -20.89 0.53
CA ALA A 77 -1.67 -20.45 -0.18
C ALA A 77 -2.34 -21.62 -0.90
N GLY A 78 -1.57 -22.43 -1.62
CA GLY A 78 -2.09 -23.60 -2.35
C GLY A 78 -2.67 -24.68 -1.42
N LYS A 79 -2.12 -24.84 -0.21
CA LYS A 79 -2.55 -25.90 0.72
C LYS A 79 -3.65 -25.49 1.67
N LEU A 80 -3.54 -24.29 2.25
CA LEU A 80 -4.43 -23.83 3.31
C LEU A 80 -5.51 -22.89 2.80
N ALA A 81 -5.29 -22.28 1.62
CA ALA A 81 -6.19 -21.33 0.98
C ALA A 81 -6.81 -20.31 1.96
N PRO A 82 -5.99 -19.61 2.79
CA PRO A 82 -6.52 -18.69 3.78
C PRO A 82 -7.17 -17.48 3.13
N HIS A 83 -8.16 -16.88 3.82
CA HIS A 83 -8.74 -15.60 3.38
C HIS A 83 -7.80 -14.42 3.61
N TYR A 84 -6.92 -14.52 4.60
CA TYR A 84 -6.03 -13.44 5.03
C TYR A 84 -4.63 -13.96 5.33
N PHE A 85 -3.62 -13.26 4.83
CA PHE A 85 -2.23 -13.41 5.24
C PHE A 85 -1.82 -12.19 6.07
N LEU A 86 -1.45 -12.41 7.33
CA LEU A 86 -0.84 -11.40 8.18
C LEU A 86 0.67 -11.67 8.31
N LEU A 87 1.48 -10.74 7.80
CA LEU A 87 2.94 -10.77 7.95
C LEU A 87 3.31 -10.06 9.26
N LEU A 88 3.96 -10.78 10.19
CA LEU A 88 4.31 -10.24 11.52
C LEU A 88 5.75 -9.75 11.53
N GLY A 89 5.92 -8.44 11.70
CA GLY A 89 7.22 -7.77 11.75
C GLY A 89 7.54 -6.93 10.51
N ALA A 90 8.57 -6.12 10.63
CA ALA A 90 9.12 -5.31 9.54
C ALA A 90 9.98 -6.16 8.59
N GLN A 91 10.68 -5.49 7.66
CA GLN A 91 11.49 -6.16 6.63
C GLN A 91 12.73 -6.90 7.19
N ASP A 92 13.18 -6.56 8.37
CA ASP A 92 14.26 -7.26 9.09
C ASP A 92 13.79 -8.56 9.78
N VAL A 93 12.48 -8.81 9.82
CA VAL A 93 11.85 -10.06 10.30
C VAL A 93 11.27 -10.86 9.14
N LEU A 94 10.43 -10.24 8.32
CA LEU A 94 9.86 -10.80 7.10
C LEU A 94 10.12 -9.82 5.94
N PRO A 95 11.05 -10.12 5.02
CA PRO A 95 11.54 -9.19 4.02
C PRO A 95 10.44 -8.72 3.06
N LEU A 96 10.57 -7.50 2.57
CA LEU A 96 9.90 -7.00 1.38
C LEU A 96 10.63 -7.53 0.15
N VAL A 97 9.90 -7.79 -0.94
CA VAL A 97 10.53 -8.16 -2.22
C VAL A 97 11.08 -6.90 -2.89
N PRO A 98 12.39 -6.83 -3.20
CA PRO A 98 12.98 -5.68 -3.89
C PRO A 98 12.69 -5.74 -5.39
N LEU A 99 11.55 -5.19 -5.80
CA LEU A 99 11.18 -5.10 -7.22
C LEU A 99 12.04 -4.04 -7.92
N VAL A 100 12.45 -4.31 -9.15
CA VAL A 100 13.11 -3.29 -9.98
C VAL A 100 12.15 -2.13 -10.21
N ASN A 101 12.62 -0.89 -10.00
CA ASN A 101 11.78 0.28 -10.23
C ASN A 101 11.61 0.52 -11.74
N PRO A 102 10.43 0.33 -12.31
CA PRO A 102 10.22 0.57 -13.74
C PRO A 102 10.26 2.07 -14.09
N ALA A 103 10.07 2.95 -13.10
CA ALA A 103 10.13 4.39 -13.29
C ALA A 103 11.53 4.99 -13.01
N TYR A 104 12.54 4.17 -12.67
CA TYR A 104 13.91 4.63 -12.47
C TYR A 104 14.54 5.06 -13.80
N THR A 105 15.13 6.25 -13.83
CA THR A 105 15.80 6.82 -15.03
C THR A 105 17.24 7.26 -14.77
N GLY A 106 17.81 6.93 -13.60
CA GLY A 106 19.11 7.39 -13.15
C GLY A 106 19.01 8.19 -11.85
N ASP A 107 20.15 8.59 -11.31
CA ASP A 107 20.25 9.19 -9.98
C ASP A 107 19.75 10.65 -9.92
N ASP A 108 19.58 11.32 -11.05
CA ASP A 108 19.18 12.75 -11.14
C ASP A 108 17.67 12.98 -10.88
N GLY A 109 16.92 11.93 -10.54
CA GLY A 109 15.48 12.06 -10.41
C GLY A 109 14.91 11.17 -9.32
N ASP A 110 14.32 10.05 -9.73
CA ASP A 110 13.85 9.00 -8.82
C ASP A 110 15.08 8.17 -8.41
N ALA A 111 15.58 8.41 -7.22
CA ALA A 111 16.78 7.73 -6.70
C ALA A 111 16.52 6.25 -6.35
N ASP A 112 15.27 5.84 -6.32
CA ASP A 112 14.90 4.47 -5.97
C ASP A 112 15.25 3.50 -7.10
N LYS A 113 16.33 2.74 -7.00
CA LYS A 113 16.64 1.64 -7.95
C LYS A 113 15.67 0.47 -7.82
N THR A 114 15.14 0.28 -6.61
CA THR A 114 14.18 -0.78 -6.29
C THR A 114 12.98 -0.25 -5.55
N VAL A 115 11.89 -0.99 -5.63
CA VAL A 115 10.64 -0.77 -4.89
C VAL A 115 10.47 -1.92 -3.92
N PRO A 116 10.78 -1.75 -2.62
CA PRO A 116 10.45 -2.74 -1.61
C PRO A 116 8.93 -2.96 -1.54
N SER A 117 8.46 -4.23 -1.62
CA SER A 117 7.06 -4.50 -1.88
C SER A 117 6.54 -5.79 -1.24
N ASP A 118 5.31 -5.73 -0.72
CA ASP A 118 4.52 -6.91 -0.34
C ASP A 118 3.61 -7.40 -1.50
N LEU A 119 3.56 -6.70 -2.64
CA LEU A 119 2.72 -7.08 -3.78
C LEU A 119 2.99 -8.52 -4.27
N PRO A 120 4.25 -9.00 -4.39
CA PRO A 120 4.49 -10.37 -4.81
C PRO A 120 3.84 -11.42 -3.91
N TYR A 121 3.73 -11.17 -2.61
CA TYR A 121 3.04 -12.08 -1.67
C TYR A 121 1.53 -12.12 -1.92
N ALA A 122 0.97 -11.03 -2.46
CA ALA A 122 -0.43 -10.94 -2.84
C ALA A 122 -0.74 -11.52 -4.24
N CYS A 123 0.26 -12.01 -4.98
CA CYS A 123 0.11 -12.56 -6.33
C CYS A 123 0.50 -14.04 -6.38
N GLU A 124 -0.04 -14.77 -7.36
CA GLU A 124 0.29 -16.18 -7.58
C GLU A 124 1.57 -16.40 -8.41
N ALA A 125 2.00 -15.39 -9.16
CA ALA A 125 3.24 -15.49 -9.94
C ALA A 125 4.43 -15.84 -9.02
N PRO A 126 5.32 -16.75 -9.44
CA PRO A 126 6.49 -17.12 -8.65
C PRO A 126 7.41 -15.92 -8.44
N TYR A 127 8.35 -16.04 -7.51
CA TYR A 127 9.31 -14.99 -7.20
C TYR A 127 9.96 -14.38 -8.44
N SER A 128 9.98 -13.09 -8.50
CA SER A 128 10.65 -12.28 -9.52
C SER A 128 10.96 -10.90 -8.92
N THR A 129 11.94 -10.20 -9.46
CA THR A 129 12.18 -8.78 -9.20
C THR A 129 11.51 -7.88 -10.24
N ASP A 130 10.92 -8.44 -11.29
CA ASP A 130 10.19 -7.72 -12.33
C ASP A 130 8.73 -7.45 -11.88
N PRO A 131 8.35 -6.18 -11.64
CA PRO A 131 6.99 -5.83 -11.21
C PRO A 131 5.90 -6.18 -12.23
N ALA A 132 6.24 -6.27 -13.52
CA ALA A 132 5.29 -6.65 -14.57
C ALA A 132 4.80 -8.12 -14.45
N ARG A 133 5.42 -8.91 -13.57
CA ARG A 133 4.96 -10.27 -13.22
C ARG A 133 3.80 -10.26 -12.22
N PHE A 134 3.55 -9.14 -11.52
CA PHE A 134 2.64 -9.04 -10.39
C PHE A 134 1.46 -8.09 -10.64
N GLN A 135 0.98 -7.98 -11.88
CA GLN A 135 -0.14 -7.12 -12.26
C GLN A 135 -1.51 -7.62 -11.77
N GLY A 136 -1.61 -8.87 -11.37
CA GLY A 136 -2.86 -9.51 -10.93
C GLY A 136 -2.83 -9.99 -9.49
N PRO A 137 -2.93 -9.11 -8.49
CA PRO A 137 -3.03 -9.51 -7.10
C PRO A 137 -4.33 -10.28 -6.85
N SER A 138 -4.25 -11.39 -6.12
CA SER A 138 -5.35 -12.33 -5.88
C SER A 138 -5.53 -12.69 -4.41
N ARG A 139 -4.56 -12.34 -3.55
CA ARG A 139 -4.53 -12.69 -2.13
C ARG A 139 -4.61 -11.46 -1.25
N VAL A 140 -5.28 -11.59 -0.12
CA VAL A 140 -5.39 -10.54 0.90
C VAL A 140 -4.18 -10.60 1.81
N VAL A 141 -3.31 -9.60 1.75
CA VAL A 141 -2.08 -9.49 2.54
C VAL A 141 -2.06 -8.17 3.30
N GLY A 142 -1.62 -8.21 4.54
CA GLY A 142 -1.29 -7.03 5.35
C GLY A 142 -0.11 -7.34 6.26
N ARG A 143 0.55 -6.30 6.73
CA ARG A 143 1.73 -6.38 7.59
C ARG A 143 1.45 -5.71 8.92
N LEU A 144 1.65 -6.43 10.02
CA LEU A 144 1.67 -5.82 11.36
C LEU A 144 3.14 -5.56 11.72
N PRO A 145 3.59 -4.32 11.55
CA PRO A 145 5.01 -3.99 11.59
C PRO A 145 5.53 -3.79 13.02
N ASP A 146 6.84 -3.79 13.13
CA ASP A 146 7.60 -3.27 14.25
C ASP A 146 8.67 -2.30 13.70
N PRO A 147 9.33 -1.47 14.51
CA PRO A 147 10.41 -0.64 14.01
C PRO A 147 11.59 -1.54 13.58
N PRO A 148 12.15 -1.40 12.37
CA PRO A 148 13.43 -2.01 12.04
C PRO A 148 14.51 -1.65 13.06
N GLY A 149 15.43 -2.56 13.34
CA GLY A 149 16.51 -2.36 14.30
C GLY A 149 16.09 -2.27 15.77
N ALA A 150 14.79 -2.38 16.09
CA ALA A 150 14.32 -2.31 17.48
C ALA A 150 14.85 -3.47 18.31
N SER A 151 15.28 -3.18 19.56
CA SER A 151 15.73 -4.19 20.53
C SER A 151 14.66 -4.57 21.56
N LYS A 152 13.52 -3.86 21.57
CA LYS A 152 12.38 -4.12 22.49
C LYS A 152 11.11 -4.36 21.70
N PRO A 153 10.29 -5.38 22.04
CA PRO A 153 9.09 -5.73 21.31
C PRO A 153 7.86 -4.86 21.66
N ASP A 154 8.03 -3.79 22.42
CA ASP A 154 6.90 -3.10 23.08
C ASP A 154 5.89 -2.55 22.06
N LEU A 155 6.35 -1.93 20.95
CA LEU A 155 5.44 -1.46 19.91
C LEU A 155 4.74 -2.63 19.21
N LEU A 156 5.46 -3.68 18.82
CA LEU A 156 4.85 -4.87 18.21
C LEU A 156 3.79 -5.49 19.13
N LEU A 157 4.09 -5.61 20.43
CA LEU A 157 3.14 -6.10 21.42
C LEU A 157 1.91 -5.20 21.54
N GLN A 158 2.11 -3.88 21.49
CA GLN A 158 1.04 -2.91 21.52
C GLN A 158 0.12 -3.09 20.30
N LEU A 159 0.69 -3.24 19.09
CA LEU A 159 -0.07 -3.41 17.85
C LEU A 159 -0.84 -4.75 17.83
N ILE A 160 -0.21 -5.86 18.26
CA ILE A 160 -0.90 -7.15 18.38
C ILE A 160 -2.09 -7.04 19.36
N ARG A 161 -1.90 -6.40 20.50
CA ARG A 161 -2.95 -6.18 21.50
C ARG A 161 -4.04 -5.24 20.99
N ALA A 162 -3.69 -4.20 20.23
CA ALA A 162 -4.64 -3.30 19.59
C ALA A 162 -5.50 -4.08 18.58
N ALA A 163 -4.89 -4.93 17.74
CA ALA A 163 -5.60 -5.81 16.81
C ALA A 163 -6.54 -6.79 17.55
N ALA A 164 -6.11 -7.33 18.70
CA ALA A 164 -6.96 -8.21 19.51
C ALA A 164 -8.19 -7.50 20.10
N ARG A 165 -8.08 -6.22 20.41
CA ARG A 165 -9.16 -5.39 20.99
C ARG A 165 -10.01 -4.64 19.96
N ALA A 166 -9.57 -4.60 18.69
CA ALA A 166 -10.28 -3.85 17.66
C ALA A 166 -11.68 -4.43 17.44
N GLU A 167 -12.68 -3.57 17.41
CA GLU A 167 -14.06 -3.90 17.07
C GLU A 167 -14.53 -2.99 15.93
N PRO A 168 -15.42 -3.47 15.06
CA PRO A 168 -16.05 -2.63 14.06
C PRO A 168 -16.82 -1.48 14.72
N LEU A 169 -16.64 -0.27 14.21
CA LEU A 169 -17.32 0.91 14.73
C LEU A 169 -18.51 1.29 13.83
N PRO A 170 -19.54 1.95 14.38
CA PRO A 170 -20.68 2.43 13.61
C PRO A 170 -20.25 3.30 12.44
N ARG A 171 -20.91 3.13 11.28
CA ARG A 171 -20.58 3.83 10.03
C ARG A 171 -20.63 5.35 10.18
N GLU A 172 -21.49 5.85 11.05
CA GLU A 172 -21.66 7.28 11.34
C GLU A 172 -20.37 7.93 11.86
N GLN A 173 -19.50 7.16 12.49
CA GLN A 173 -18.20 7.65 13.00
C GLN A 173 -17.15 7.84 11.88
N PHE A 174 -17.47 7.48 10.63
CA PHE A 174 -16.60 7.60 9.45
C PHE A 174 -17.13 8.62 8.43
N HIS A 175 -18.08 9.46 8.79
CA HIS A 175 -18.65 10.47 7.88
C HIS A 175 -17.79 11.73 7.78
N THR A 176 -16.86 11.92 8.73
CA THR A 176 -15.91 13.03 8.73
C THR A 176 -14.50 12.53 8.43
N PHE A 177 -13.68 13.45 7.98
CA PHE A 177 -12.29 13.14 7.64
C PHE A 177 -11.32 14.23 8.11
N PHE A 178 -10.08 13.86 8.32
CA PHE A 178 -8.93 14.76 8.31
C PHE A 178 -8.30 14.68 6.94
N GLY A 179 -8.48 15.72 6.12
CA GLY A 179 -7.84 15.87 4.81
C GLY A 179 -6.69 16.86 4.91
N LEU A 180 -5.50 16.48 4.49
CA LEU A 180 -4.32 17.36 4.46
C LEU A 180 -3.67 17.28 3.08
N SER A 181 -3.41 18.44 2.46
CA SER A 181 -2.71 18.54 1.19
C SER A 181 -1.61 19.57 1.23
N ALA A 182 -0.50 19.33 0.54
CA ALA A 182 0.32 20.41 0.05
C ALA A 182 -0.55 21.34 -0.80
N ALA A 183 -0.41 22.66 -0.64
CA ALA A 183 -1.25 23.64 -1.33
C ALA A 183 -1.18 23.47 -2.85
N GLN A 184 -0.01 23.08 -3.38
CA GLN A 184 0.23 22.77 -4.78
C GLN A 184 -0.72 21.70 -5.36
N TRP A 185 -1.19 20.74 -4.55
CA TRP A 185 -2.00 19.61 -5.00
C TRP A 185 -3.45 19.64 -4.50
N GLN A 186 -3.92 20.82 -4.05
CA GLN A 186 -5.26 20.95 -3.50
C GLN A 186 -6.37 20.48 -4.47
N ALA A 187 -6.18 20.65 -5.78
CA ALA A 187 -7.18 20.28 -6.78
C ALA A 187 -7.40 18.78 -6.83
N SER A 188 -6.32 17.96 -6.94
CA SER A 188 -6.41 16.50 -6.95
C SER A 188 -6.94 15.96 -5.62
N THR A 189 -6.50 16.53 -4.49
CA THR A 189 -6.96 16.11 -3.16
C THR A 189 -8.44 16.43 -2.94
N ARG A 190 -8.91 17.61 -3.35
CA ARG A 190 -10.35 17.96 -3.31
C ARG A 190 -11.19 17.00 -4.11
N LEU A 191 -10.71 16.60 -5.30
CA LEU A 191 -11.42 15.64 -6.14
C LEU A 191 -11.52 14.26 -5.45
N SER A 192 -10.43 13.77 -4.86
CA SER A 192 -10.44 12.52 -4.08
C SER A 192 -11.43 12.57 -2.90
N LEU A 193 -11.42 13.67 -2.14
CA LEU A 193 -12.32 13.83 -0.98
C LEU A 193 -13.78 13.94 -1.39
N ARG A 194 -14.10 14.66 -2.48
CA ARG A 194 -15.46 14.69 -3.04
C ARG A 194 -15.93 13.30 -3.48
N ASN A 195 -15.06 12.51 -4.08
CA ASN A 195 -15.37 11.14 -4.47
C ASN A 195 -15.59 10.20 -3.28
N LEU A 196 -14.99 10.50 -2.13
CA LEU A 196 -15.10 9.72 -0.89
C LEU A 196 -16.28 10.15 -0.02
N PHE A 197 -16.48 11.46 0.14
CA PHE A 197 -17.38 12.05 1.15
C PHE A 197 -18.45 12.97 0.57
N GLY A 198 -18.46 13.20 -0.74
CA GLY A 198 -19.36 14.16 -1.40
C GLY A 198 -18.97 15.62 -1.19
N GLN A 199 -17.96 15.90 -0.36
CA GLN A 199 -17.52 17.24 0.02
C GLN A 199 -16.02 17.29 0.30
N ALA A 200 -15.42 18.50 0.26
CA ALA A 200 -13.97 18.69 0.50
C ALA A 200 -13.64 20.04 1.20
N GLU A 201 -14.63 20.68 1.81
CA GLU A 201 -14.50 22.01 2.41
C GLU A 201 -13.57 22.01 3.60
N GLN A 202 -13.47 20.87 4.33
CA GLN A 202 -12.63 20.71 5.51
C GLN A 202 -11.17 20.37 5.18
N LEU A 203 -10.79 20.35 3.90
CA LEU A 203 -9.40 20.11 3.49
C LEU A 203 -8.47 21.16 4.08
N LYS A 204 -7.44 20.70 4.77
CA LYS A 204 -6.35 21.50 5.31
C LYS A 204 -5.24 21.65 4.25
N LEU A 205 -4.72 22.87 4.11
CA LEU A 205 -3.66 23.17 3.14
C LEU A 205 -2.38 23.58 3.88
N ALA A 206 -1.29 22.98 3.47
CA ALA A 206 0.03 23.30 4.01
C ALA A 206 0.96 23.87 2.89
N PRO A 207 1.45 25.11 3.02
CA PRO A 207 0.95 26.08 3.98
C PRO A 207 -0.47 26.52 3.63
N SER A 208 -1.19 27.21 4.44
CA SER A 208 -0.92 28.03 5.62
C SER A 208 -1.15 27.32 6.95
N GLN A 209 -1.48 26.02 6.93
CA GLN A 209 -1.84 25.25 8.12
C GLN A 209 -0.80 24.16 8.42
N GLY A 210 -0.74 23.68 9.65
CA GLY A 210 0.20 22.67 10.13
C GLY A 210 1.46 23.25 10.76
N PRO A 211 2.36 22.41 11.28
CA PRO A 211 2.23 20.98 11.54
C PRO A 211 1.51 20.64 12.87
N ARG A 212 1.08 21.64 13.65
CA ARG A 212 0.45 21.45 14.96
C ARG A 212 -1.06 21.34 14.82
N TRP A 213 -1.53 20.08 14.72
CA TRP A 213 -2.95 19.77 14.67
C TRP A 213 -3.49 19.53 16.07
N SER A 214 -4.63 20.09 16.40
CA SER A 214 -5.34 19.81 17.65
C SER A 214 -5.86 18.37 17.67
N LYS A 215 -6.19 17.88 18.86
CA LYS A 215 -6.86 16.59 19.03
C LYS A 215 -8.20 16.54 18.29
N ALA A 216 -8.94 17.65 18.29
CA ALA A 216 -10.23 17.74 17.60
C ALA A 216 -10.08 17.64 16.07
N GLU A 217 -9.06 18.25 15.49
CA GLU A 217 -8.79 18.15 14.05
C GLU A 217 -8.37 16.73 13.63
N LEU A 218 -7.61 16.01 14.47
CA LEU A 218 -7.17 14.64 14.23
C LEU A 218 -8.17 13.57 14.74
N ALA A 219 -9.30 13.99 15.32
CA ALA A 219 -10.32 13.06 15.83
C ALA A 219 -11.09 12.27 14.76
N PRO A 220 -11.29 12.75 13.51
CA PRO A 220 -11.92 11.96 12.46
C PRO A 220 -11.23 10.61 12.27
N ARG A 221 -12.01 9.56 11.92
CA ARG A 221 -11.48 8.20 11.79
C ARG A 221 -10.99 7.86 10.39
N VAL A 222 -11.07 8.79 9.47
CA VAL A 222 -10.50 8.66 8.13
C VAL A 222 -9.54 9.81 7.89
N HIS A 223 -8.29 9.50 7.60
CA HIS A 223 -7.30 10.49 7.22
C HIS A 223 -6.87 10.26 5.78
N PHE A 224 -6.87 11.34 5.00
CA PHE A 224 -6.39 11.36 3.63
C PHE A 224 -5.31 12.43 3.50
N ILE A 225 -4.07 12.01 3.20
CA ILE A 225 -2.90 12.90 3.25
C ILE A 225 -2.19 12.90 1.89
N ASN A 226 -2.03 14.08 1.30
CA ASN A 226 -1.34 14.31 0.04
C ASN A 226 -0.29 15.43 0.20
N CYS A 227 0.86 15.06 0.72
CA CYS A 227 1.97 15.95 1.02
C CYS A 227 3.27 15.38 0.46
N HIS A 228 4.34 16.19 0.47
CA HIS A 228 5.67 15.65 0.22
C HIS A 228 6.10 14.74 1.37
N GLY A 229 6.69 13.60 1.04
CA GLY A 229 7.39 12.73 1.98
C GLY A 229 8.85 12.59 1.57
N GLY A 230 9.70 12.31 2.53
CA GLY A 230 11.14 12.09 2.33
C GLY A 230 11.55 10.69 2.76
N ASP A 231 12.66 10.20 2.19
CA ASP A 231 13.31 8.98 2.65
C ASP A 231 13.76 9.16 4.10
N THR A 232 13.47 8.17 4.95
CA THR A 232 13.87 8.15 6.36
C THR A 232 13.46 9.42 7.11
N SER A 233 12.24 9.94 6.82
CA SER A 233 11.74 11.19 7.38
C SER A 233 10.54 10.97 8.31
N PRO A 234 10.56 11.57 9.53
CA PRO A 234 9.42 11.59 10.43
C PRO A 234 8.43 12.71 10.11
N GLU A 235 8.55 13.36 8.93
CA GLU A 235 7.77 14.52 8.55
C GLU A 235 7.21 14.39 7.14
N TYR A 236 6.04 15.02 6.93
CA TYR A 236 5.54 15.37 5.61
C TYR A 236 5.58 16.88 5.43
N LEU A 237 5.91 17.31 4.22
CA LEU A 237 6.05 18.73 3.89
C LEU A 237 4.86 19.19 3.03
N GLY A 238 4.43 20.41 3.26
CA GLY A 238 3.57 21.14 2.34
C GLY A 238 4.37 21.70 1.16
N GLN A 239 3.69 22.44 0.31
CA GLN A 239 4.34 23.22 -0.75
C GLN A 239 3.47 24.37 -1.20
N HIS A 240 4.11 25.55 -1.31
CA HIS A 240 3.56 26.70 -2.01
C HIS A 240 4.70 27.39 -2.77
N GLY A 241 4.67 27.33 -4.11
CA GLY A 241 5.83 27.74 -4.92
C GLY A 241 7.06 26.90 -4.59
N ASP A 242 8.12 27.56 -4.14
CA ASP A 242 9.41 26.94 -3.78
C ASP A 242 9.57 26.71 -2.27
N ASP A 243 8.55 27.03 -1.47
CA ASP A 243 8.55 26.81 -0.02
C ASP A 243 7.99 25.42 0.33
N TYR A 244 8.71 24.69 1.18
CA TYR A 244 8.37 23.34 1.64
C TYR A 244 8.26 23.26 3.17
N PRO A 245 7.31 23.95 3.79
CA PRO A 245 7.15 23.93 5.25
C PRO A 245 6.66 22.56 5.75
N VAL A 246 7.00 22.23 6.99
CA VAL A 246 6.48 21.02 7.63
C VAL A 246 4.96 21.09 7.74
N ALA A 247 4.27 20.12 7.13
CA ALA A 247 2.81 19.98 7.14
C ALA A 247 2.33 19.05 8.26
N HIS A 248 3.10 17.97 8.52
CA HIS A 248 2.73 16.94 9.48
C HIS A 248 3.98 16.30 10.06
N ARG A 249 3.95 15.97 11.36
CA ARG A 249 5.13 15.49 12.09
C ARG A 249 4.76 14.35 13.02
N ALA A 250 5.49 13.25 12.96
CA ALA A 250 5.29 12.05 13.77
C ALA A 250 5.25 12.33 15.28
N SER A 251 6.18 13.15 15.79
CA SER A 251 6.26 13.47 17.22
C SER A 251 5.05 14.27 17.76
N LEU A 252 4.25 14.87 16.89
CA LEU A 252 3.08 15.65 17.25
C LEU A 252 1.76 14.85 17.23
N LEU A 253 1.79 13.54 16.93
CA LEU A 253 0.59 12.69 16.87
C LEU A 253 0.16 12.15 18.24
N ARG A 254 1.11 11.96 19.15
CA ARG A 254 0.88 11.22 20.40
C ARG A 254 -0.31 11.71 21.20
N GLY A 255 -1.24 10.80 21.50
CA GLY A 255 -2.47 11.04 22.26
C GLY A 255 -3.55 11.80 21.50
N ARG A 256 -3.43 11.94 20.18
CA ARG A 256 -4.36 12.73 19.34
C ARG A 256 -5.16 11.90 18.33
N ILE A 257 -4.71 10.69 18.01
CA ILE A 257 -5.38 9.84 17.05
C ILE A 257 -6.48 9.03 17.73
N SER A 258 -7.68 9.06 17.16
CA SER A 258 -8.79 8.25 17.65
C SER A 258 -8.53 6.77 17.37
N ALA A 259 -8.80 5.90 18.35
CA ALA A 259 -8.70 4.44 18.11
C ALA A 259 -9.62 4.01 16.98
N GLY A 260 -9.12 3.17 16.06
CA GLY A 260 -9.88 2.75 14.89
C GLY A 260 -9.69 3.62 13.65
N THR A 261 -8.86 4.65 13.70
CA THR A 261 -8.55 5.50 12.53
C THR A 261 -7.88 4.70 11.42
N VAL A 262 -8.26 4.98 10.18
CA VAL A 262 -7.67 4.43 8.95
C VAL A 262 -7.10 5.57 8.12
N ILE A 263 -5.86 5.39 7.66
CA ILE A 263 -5.12 6.41 6.93
C ILE A 263 -4.81 5.91 5.52
N ALA A 264 -4.95 6.79 4.54
CA ALA A 264 -4.34 6.66 3.22
C ALA A 264 -3.45 7.87 2.95
N ALA A 265 -2.16 7.61 2.66
CA ALA A 265 -1.16 8.65 2.43
C ALA A 265 -0.54 8.50 1.04
N GLU A 266 -0.69 9.53 0.20
CA GLU A 266 -0.13 9.61 -1.14
C GLU A 266 1.34 10.06 -1.17
N CYS A 267 1.91 10.36 0.00
CA CYS A 267 3.24 10.90 0.17
C CYS A 267 4.33 9.91 -0.29
N CYS A 268 5.41 10.41 -0.86
CA CYS A 268 6.62 9.61 -1.07
C CYS A 268 7.08 9.01 0.27
N TYR A 269 7.53 7.76 0.27
CA TYR A 269 7.94 7.04 1.48
C TYR A 269 6.91 7.09 2.62
N GLY A 270 5.64 7.35 2.27
CA GLY A 270 4.56 7.63 3.23
C GLY A 270 4.32 6.54 4.25
N ALA A 271 4.62 5.29 3.91
CA ALA A 271 4.55 4.17 4.83
C ALA A 271 5.89 3.42 4.96
N GLN A 272 7.00 4.07 4.63
CA GLN A 272 8.33 3.48 4.77
C GLN A 272 8.60 3.06 6.22
N LEU A 273 9.19 1.88 6.37
CA LEU A 273 9.70 1.38 7.64
C LEU A 273 11.22 1.53 7.66
N TYR A 274 11.75 2.24 8.65
CA TYR A 274 13.18 2.47 8.84
C TYR A 274 13.58 2.31 10.32
N ASP A 275 14.88 2.13 10.59
CA ASP A 275 15.39 2.15 11.97
C ASP A 275 15.25 3.59 12.50
N PRO A 276 14.54 3.82 13.61
CA PRO A 276 14.44 5.16 14.20
C PRO A 276 15.77 5.86 14.47
N LYS A 277 16.85 5.12 14.61
CA LYS A 277 18.20 5.69 14.79
C LYS A 277 18.64 6.51 13.57
N ASP A 278 18.21 6.11 12.38
CA ASP A 278 18.53 6.81 11.13
C ASP A 278 17.78 8.15 11.01
N ALA A 279 16.74 8.36 11.85
CA ALA A 279 15.94 9.58 11.93
C ALA A 279 16.00 10.25 13.32
N GLY A 280 17.16 10.26 13.96
CA GLY A 280 17.35 10.91 15.27
C GLY A 280 16.51 10.32 16.41
N GLY A 281 16.14 9.03 16.33
CA GLY A 281 15.31 8.33 17.32
C GLY A 281 13.81 8.46 17.07
N HIS A 282 13.38 9.07 15.96
CA HIS A 282 11.98 9.28 15.65
C HIS A 282 11.40 8.14 14.80
N LEU A 283 10.21 7.65 15.19
CA LEU A 283 9.41 6.75 14.35
C LEU A 283 8.93 7.48 13.08
N GLY A 284 8.78 6.74 12.00
CA GLY A 284 8.08 7.22 10.82
C GLY A 284 6.61 7.54 11.11
N ILE A 285 6.00 8.38 10.28
CA ILE A 285 4.60 8.83 10.47
C ILE A 285 3.64 7.63 10.53
N ALA A 286 3.78 6.65 9.64
CA ALA A 286 2.92 5.47 9.61
C ALA A 286 2.97 4.67 10.94
N LEU A 287 4.18 4.41 11.45
CA LEU A 287 4.35 3.73 12.74
C LEU A 287 3.82 4.57 13.90
N SER A 288 3.98 5.90 13.85
CA SER A 288 3.46 6.80 14.88
C SER A 288 1.93 6.83 14.92
N TYR A 289 1.25 6.78 13.76
CA TYR A 289 -0.20 6.61 13.71
C TYR A 289 -0.65 5.28 14.33
N LEU A 290 0.00 4.18 13.96
CA LEU A 290 -0.33 2.86 14.51
C LEU A 290 -0.05 2.80 16.02
N ALA A 291 1.05 3.38 16.47
CA ALA A 291 1.39 3.48 17.89
C ALA A 291 0.36 4.31 18.69
N ASP A 292 -0.30 5.28 18.07
CA ASP A 292 -1.31 6.13 18.72
C ASP A 292 -2.75 5.62 18.55
N GLY A 293 -2.94 4.42 17.97
CA GLY A 293 -4.24 3.74 17.97
C GLY A 293 -4.90 3.62 16.59
N ALA A 294 -4.25 4.02 15.52
CA ALA A 294 -4.75 3.75 14.17
C ALA A 294 -4.84 2.23 13.92
N THR A 295 -5.86 1.80 13.19
CA THR A 295 -6.09 0.38 12.88
C THR A 295 -5.39 -0.05 11.61
N GLY A 296 -5.17 0.88 10.68
CA GLY A 296 -4.49 0.60 9.42
C GLY A 296 -3.96 1.85 8.75
N PHE A 297 -2.82 1.69 8.09
CA PHE A 297 -2.16 2.72 7.29
C PHE A 297 -1.85 2.17 5.91
N PHE A 298 -2.33 2.83 4.87
CA PHE A 298 -2.07 2.48 3.48
C PHE A 298 -1.23 3.59 2.84
N GLY A 299 -0.03 3.26 2.37
CA GLY A 299 0.91 4.24 1.83
C GLY A 299 2.05 3.59 1.06
N SER A 300 2.92 4.43 0.52
CA SER A 300 4.03 4.01 -0.35
C SER A 300 5.31 3.68 0.42
N THR A 301 6.12 2.81 -0.16
CA THR A 301 7.47 2.49 0.33
C THR A 301 8.56 3.37 -0.28
N THR A 302 8.29 4.03 -1.41
CA THR A 302 9.24 4.81 -2.21
C THR A 302 8.59 6.07 -2.78
N ILE A 303 9.26 6.77 -3.71
CA ILE A 303 8.73 7.96 -4.36
C ILE A 303 7.41 7.66 -5.06
N ALA A 304 6.33 8.34 -4.64
CA ALA A 304 4.99 8.27 -5.21
C ALA A 304 4.75 9.39 -6.23
N TYR A 305 3.86 9.13 -7.18
CA TYR A 305 3.52 10.07 -8.25
C TYR A 305 2.03 10.28 -8.34
N GLY A 306 1.62 11.49 -8.67
CA GLY A 306 0.25 11.84 -8.99
C GLY A 306 0.19 13.10 -9.86
N PRO A 307 -0.93 13.36 -10.57
CA PRO A 307 -1.13 14.63 -11.26
C PRO A 307 -1.36 15.76 -10.25
N SER A 308 -1.10 17.01 -10.67
CA SER A 308 -1.46 18.20 -9.89
C SER A 308 -2.96 18.50 -9.98
N GLU A 309 -3.55 18.17 -11.11
CA GLU A 309 -4.97 18.35 -11.42
C GLU A 309 -5.57 16.99 -11.84
N GLY A 310 -6.78 16.72 -11.43
CA GLY A 310 -7.40 15.43 -11.65
C GLY A 310 -6.87 14.33 -10.73
N ASN A 311 -7.24 13.08 -10.95
CA ASN A 311 -6.81 11.92 -10.18
C ASN A 311 -6.03 10.94 -11.06
N GLY A 312 -4.91 10.45 -10.52
CA GLY A 312 -4.08 9.44 -11.19
C GLY A 312 -3.19 8.71 -10.17
N SER A 313 -2.58 7.64 -10.57
CA SER A 313 -1.56 6.91 -9.79
C SER A 313 -1.84 6.85 -8.26
N ALA A 314 -1.11 7.59 -7.42
CA ALA A 314 -1.26 7.55 -5.96
C ALA A 314 -2.65 8.00 -5.48
N ASP A 315 -3.21 9.05 -6.11
CA ASP A 315 -4.54 9.56 -5.73
C ASP A 315 -5.61 8.46 -5.87
N LEU A 316 -5.59 7.74 -7.00
CA LEU A 316 -6.59 6.72 -7.28
C LEU A 316 -6.46 5.49 -6.37
N ILE A 317 -5.25 4.98 -6.16
CA ILE A 317 -5.09 3.76 -5.34
C ILE A 317 -5.46 4.02 -3.88
N CYS A 318 -5.14 5.21 -3.34
CA CYS A 318 -5.52 5.65 -1.99
C CYS A 318 -7.03 5.88 -1.88
N GLN A 319 -7.64 6.55 -2.87
CA GLN A 319 -9.08 6.75 -2.95
C GLN A 319 -9.83 5.42 -3.00
N TYR A 320 -9.42 4.48 -3.85
CA TYR A 320 -10.06 3.15 -3.95
C TYR A 320 -9.96 2.37 -2.65
N PHE A 321 -8.80 2.42 -1.97
CA PHE A 321 -8.63 1.78 -0.67
C PHE A 321 -9.67 2.31 0.34
N LEU A 322 -9.76 3.62 0.53
CA LEU A 322 -10.70 4.22 1.47
C LEU A 322 -12.16 3.99 1.07
N GLN A 323 -12.49 4.05 -0.23
CA GLN A 323 -13.85 3.70 -0.71
C GLN A 323 -14.26 2.30 -0.27
N ARG A 324 -13.35 1.32 -0.34
CA ARG A 324 -13.64 -0.06 0.07
C ARG A 324 -13.74 -0.19 1.59
N VAL A 325 -12.91 0.51 2.35
CA VAL A 325 -13.02 0.57 3.83
C VAL A 325 -14.37 1.15 4.24
N LEU A 326 -14.75 2.30 3.68
CA LEU A 326 -16.04 2.97 3.94
C LEU A 326 -17.24 2.12 3.50
N ALA A 327 -17.08 1.26 2.50
CA ALA A 327 -18.08 0.27 2.11
C ALA A 327 -18.08 -0.98 3.00
N GLY A 328 -17.31 -1.00 4.10
CA GLY A 328 -17.30 -2.10 5.07
C GLY A 328 -16.42 -3.29 4.69
N ALA A 329 -15.44 -3.11 3.81
CA ALA A 329 -14.41 -4.12 3.59
C ALA A 329 -13.47 -4.22 4.79
N SER A 330 -12.89 -5.41 5.02
CA SER A 330 -11.71 -5.51 5.88
C SER A 330 -10.53 -4.75 5.25
N LEU A 331 -9.59 -4.29 6.07
CA LEU A 331 -8.44 -3.52 5.60
C LEU A 331 -7.68 -4.19 4.45
N GLY A 332 -7.38 -5.47 4.61
CA GLY A 332 -6.64 -6.20 3.57
C GLY A 332 -7.46 -6.44 2.31
N ARG A 333 -8.78 -6.69 2.44
CA ARG A 333 -9.67 -6.79 1.28
C ARG A 333 -9.77 -5.44 0.57
N ALA A 334 -9.86 -4.35 1.31
CA ALA A 334 -9.85 -3.00 0.74
C ALA A 334 -8.57 -2.73 -0.06
N ALA A 335 -7.41 -3.12 0.48
CA ALA A 335 -6.13 -2.98 -0.22
C ALA A 335 -6.04 -3.86 -1.48
N LEU A 336 -6.54 -5.10 -1.43
CA LEU A 336 -6.58 -5.98 -2.60
C LEU A 336 -7.52 -5.45 -3.68
N GLU A 337 -8.76 -5.10 -3.32
CA GLU A 337 -9.76 -4.58 -4.26
C GLU A 337 -9.33 -3.24 -4.86
N ALA A 338 -8.65 -2.38 -4.10
CA ALA A 338 -8.05 -1.14 -4.61
C ALA A 338 -7.01 -1.41 -5.70
N ARG A 339 -6.11 -2.35 -5.46
CA ARG A 339 -5.10 -2.76 -6.46
C ARG A 339 -5.72 -3.40 -7.69
N GLN A 340 -6.71 -4.28 -7.54
CA GLN A 340 -7.41 -4.92 -8.65
C GLN A 340 -8.17 -3.88 -9.49
N ARG A 341 -8.87 -2.96 -8.85
CA ARG A 341 -9.55 -1.87 -9.54
C ARG A 341 -8.56 -0.96 -10.25
N PHE A 342 -7.48 -0.57 -9.56
CA PHE A 342 -6.43 0.27 -10.14
C PHE A 342 -5.83 -0.34 -11.41
N ALA A 343 -5.56 -1.65 -11.41
CA ALA A 343 -5.04 -2.35 -12.59
C ALA A 343 -6.13 -2.58 -13.66
N GLY A 344 -7.35 -2.95 -13.26
CA GLY A 344 -8.44 -3.35 -14.15
C GLY A 344 -9.09 -2.21 -14.93
N GLU A 345 -9.01 -0.97 -14.45
CA GLU A 345 -9.51 0.22 -15.17
C GLU A 345 -8.55 0.72 -16.25
N ARG A 346 -7.44 0.01 -16.48
CA ARG A 346 -6.40 0.38 -17.45
C ARG A 346 -6.27 -0.64 -18.55
N THR A 347 -6.02 -0.19 -19.77
CA THR A 347 -5.70 -1.08 -20.90
C THR A 347 -4.30 -1.68 -20.79
N HIS A 348 -3.42 -1.01 -20.08
CA HIS A 348 -2.06 -1.43 -19.72
C HIS A 348 -1.57 -0.60 -18.54
N LEU A 349 -0.58 -1.11 -17.82
CA LEU A 349 0.11 -0.37 -16.78
C LEU A 349 1.41 0.20 -17.35
N ASP A 350 1.54 1.50 -17.35
CA ASP A 350 2.79 2.16 -17.69
C ASP A 350 3.82 2.05 -16.53
N PRO A 351 5.07 2.54 -16.68
CA PRO A 351 6.09 2.41 -15.65
C PRO A 351 5.68 2.99 -14.29
N VAL A 352 4.97 4.12 -14.29
CA VAL A 352 4.52 4.78 -13.05
C VAL A 352 3.34 4.04 -12.44
N ASP A 353 2.43 3.51 -13.25
CA ASP A 353 1.33 2.68 -12.75
C ASP A 353 1.85 1.36 -12.14
N LEU A 354 2.84 0.71 -12.77
CA LEU A 354 3.48 -0.48 -12.19
C LEU A 354 4.20 -0.18 -10.88
N LYS A 355 4.91 0.95 -10.80
CA LYS A 355 5.52 1.40 -9.55
C LYS A 355 4.45 1.66 -8.49
N THR A 356 3.37 2.35 -8.84
CA THR A 356 2.25 2.64 -7.92
C THR A 356 1.62 1.35 -7.39
N LEU A 357 1.33 0.38 -8.26
CA LEU A 357 0.78 -0.91 -7.84
C LEU A 357 1.72 -1.65 -6.88
N ALA A 358 3.04 -1.57 -7.11
CA ALA A 358 4.06 -2.26 -6.34
C ALA A 358 4.30 -1.64 -4.95
N GLN A 359 4.36 -0.32 -4.86
CA GLN A 359 4.86 0.37 -3.66
C GLN A 359 3.81 0.61 -2.58
N PHE A 360 2.52 0.73 -2.94
CA PHE A 360 1.48 0.93 -1.94
C PHE A 360 1.13 -0.38 -1.24
N TYR A 361 1.20 -0.39 0.10
CA TYR A 361 0.95 -1.58 0.90
C TYR A 361 0.20 -1.24 2.21
N LEU A 362 -0.33 -2.25 2.86
CA LEU A 362 -1.11 -2.13 4.09
C LEU A 362 -0.25 -2.44 5.31
N LEU A 363 -0.09 -1.48 6.19
CA LEU A 363 0.37 -1.66 7.55
C LEU A 363 -0.86 -1.78 8.47
N GLY A 364 -1.05 -2.96 9.06
CA GLY A 364 -2.20 -3.32 9.90
C GLY A 364 -2.62 -4.77 9.70
N ASP A 365 -3.50 -5.26 10.58
CA ASP A 365 -4.07 -6.59 10.45
C ASP A 365 -5.10 -6.63 9.32
N PRO A 366 -4.89 -7.43 8.25
CA PRO A 366 -5.75 -7.42 7.06
C PRO A 366 -7.17 -7.92 7.31
N SER A 367 -7.39 -8.63 8.41
CA SER A 367 -8.72 -9.19 8.76
C SER A 367 -9.62 -8.19 9.48
N LEU A 368 -9.08 -7.11 10.01
CA LEU A 368 -9.85 -6.12 10.74
C LEU A 368 -10.79 -5.35 9.81
N GLN A 369 -12.02 -5.19 10.25
CA GLN A 369 -13.07 -4.45 9.58
C GLN A 369 -13.37 -3.18 10.40
N PRO A 370 -12.89 -2.00 9.99
CA PRO A 370 -13.09 -0.78 10.77
C PRO A 370 -14.55 -0.36 10.85
N VAL A 371 -15.26 -0.39 9.71
CA VAL A 371 -16.65 0.05 9.60
C VAL A 371 -17.61 -1.13 9.77
N GLY A 372 -18.39 -1.09 10.83
CA GLY A 372 -19.48 -2.02 11.09
C GLY A 372 -20.73 -1.65 10.30
N PHE A 373 -21.48 -2.65 9.89
CA PHE A 373 -22.85 -2.46 9.45
C PHE A 373 -23.77 -2.48 10.68
N ALA A 374 -24.77 -1.60 10.72
CA ALA A 374 -25.83 -1.70 11.69
C ALA A 374 -26.45 -3.12 11.56
N SER A 375 -26.23 -3.95 12.57
CA SER A 375 -27.01 -5.17 12.68
C SER A 375 -28.43 -4.71 12.92
N HIS A 376 -29.29 -4.72 11.90
CA HIS A 376 -30.72 -4.69 12.16
C HIS A 376 -31.01 -5.86 13.11
N ALA A 377 -31.24 -5.49 14.35
CA ALA A 377 -31.57 -6.41 15.43
C ALA A 377 -32.91 -7.10 15.10
N LEU A 378 -32.85 -8.14 14.30
CA LEU A 378 -33.86 -9.19 14.34
C LEU A 378 -33.54 -10.07 15.57
N ALA A 379 -33.82 -9.49 16.73
CA ALA A 379 -33.84 -10.20 17.98
C ALA A 379 -35.01 -11.18 17.97
N LYS A 380 -34.74 -12.44 17.66
CA LYS A 380 -35.50 -13.60 18.17
C LYS A 380 -34.73 -14.89 17.86
N THR A 381 -34.39 -15.63 18.93
CA THR A 381 -33.66 -16.93 18.98
C THR A 381 -32.15 -16.90 18.76
N ARG A 382 -31.40 -16.53 19.81
CA ARG A 382 -29.96 -16.27 19.80
C ARG A 382 -29.02 -17.42 19.42
N ALA A 383 -29.29 -18.66 19.75
CA ALA A 383 -28.32 -19.75 19.56
C ALA A 383 -28.33 -20.35 18.14
N PHE A 384 -29.50 -20.59 17.55
CA PHE A 384 -29.61 -21.17 16.21
C PHE A 384 -29.24 -20.19 15.12
N LYS A 385 -29.66 -18.92 15.28
CA LYS A 385 -29.27 -17.83 14.35
C LYS A 385 -27.77 -17.51 14.36
N ALA A 386 -27.10 -17.62 15.51
CA ALA A 386 -25.66 -17.40 15.61
C ALA A 386 -24.86 -18.52 14.90
N ALA A 387 -25.27 -19.79 15.02
CA ALA A 387 -24.63 -20.90 14.33
C ALA A 387 -24.87 -20.82 12.80
N PHE A 388 -26.12 -20.55 12.39
CA PHE A 388 -26.48 -20.41 10.97
C PHE A 388 -25.85 -19.18 10.31
N ALA A 389 -25.80 -18.04 11.01
CA ALA A 389 -25.11 -16.84 10.54
C ALA A 389 -23.60 -17.08 10.36
N LYS A 390 -22.96 -17.84 11.27
CA LYS A 390 -21.55 -18.22 11.13
C LYS A 390 -21.28 -19.10 9.91
N VAL A 391 -22.16 -20.04 9.61
CA VAL A 391 -22.04 -20.92 8.43
C VAL A 391 -22.27 -20.13 7.14
N GLN A 392 -23.29 -19.28 7.10
CA GLN A 392 -23.53 -18.39 5.94
C GLN A 392 -22.39 -17.39 5.73
N ASP A 393 -21.85 -16.79 6.80
CA ASP A 393 -20.73 -15.83 6.70
C ASP A 393 -19.44 -16.51 6.20
N ARG A 394 -19.18 -17.77 6.58
CA ARG A 394 -18.07 -18.58 6.03
C ARG A 394 -18.27 -18.86 4.54
N GLY A 395 -19.47 -19.21 4.12
CA GLY A 395 -19.79 -19.42 2.70
C GLY A 395 -19.61 -18.14 1.88
N VAL A 396 -20.13 -17.02 2.36
CA VAL A 396 -19.96 -15.71 1.69
C VAL A 396 -18.49 -15.30 1.62
N ARG A 397 -17.70 -15.53 2.67
CA ARG A 397 -16.26 -15.27 2.65
C ARG A 397 -15.54 -16.14 1.61
N GLY A 398 -15.88 -17.43 1.52
CA GLY A 398 -15.35 -18.34 0.51
C GLY A 398 -15.62 -17.87 -0.91
N LEU A 399 -16.87 -17.56 -1.24
CA LEU A 399 -17.26 -17.03 -2.56
C LEU A 399 -16.55 -15.71 -2.90
N ARG A 400 -16.40 -14.82 -1.92
CA ARG A 400 -15.64 -13.57 -2.12
C ARG A 400 -14.17 -13.83 -2.42
N ARG A 401 -13.53 -14.77 -1.70
CA ARG A 401 -12.14 -15.16 -1.97
C ARG A 401 -12.00 -15.66 -3.39
N GLU A 402 -12.81 -16.64 -3.79
CA GLU A 402 -12.76 -17.22 -5.13
C GLU A 402 -12.97 -16.17 -6.24
N ARG A 403 -13.88 -15.22 -6.01
CA ARG A 403 -14.08 -14.10 -6.94
C ARG A 403 -12.83 -13.24 -7.06
N LEU A 404 -12.23 -12.82 -5.93
CA LEU A 404 -11.02 -11.96 -5.93
C LEU A 404 -9.82 -12.69 -6.52
N GLU A 405 -9.66 -13.99 -6.24
CA GLU A 405 -8.63 -14.83 -6.85
C GLU A 405 -8.81 -14.90 -8.37
N ARG A 406 -10.02 -15.16 -8.85
CA ARG A 406 -10.35 -15.19 -10.29
C ARG A 406 -10.08 -13.85 -10.96
N GLU A 407 -10.48 -12.77 -10.35
CA GLU A 407 -10.24 -11.41 -10.86
C GLU A 407 -8.74 -11.12 -10.98
N GLY A 408 -7.96 -11.41 -9.93
CA GLY A 408 -6.51 -11.26 -9.96
C GLY A 408 -5.83 -12.11 -11.03
N LEU A 409 -6.23 -13.37 -11.17
CA LEU A 409 -5.73 -14.26 -12.22
C LEU A 409 -6.03 -13.74 -13.62
N ASN A 410 -7.24 -13.24 -13.84
CA ASN A 410 -7.65 -12.67 -15.12
C ASN A 410 -6.82 -11.43 -15.45
N LEU A 411 -6.63 -10.50 -14.50
CA LEU A 411 -5.77 -9.33 -14.68
C LEU A 411 -4.33 -9.73 -15.03
N GLY A 412 -3.74 -10.66 -14.29
CA GLY A 412 -2.38 -11.14 -14.54
C GLY A 412 -2.18 -11.81 -15.91
N ARG A 413 -3.28 -12.30 -16.53
CA ARG A 413 -3.27 -12.94 -17.86
C ARG A 413 -3.63 -11.99 -19.00
N SER A 414 -4.48 -10.98 -18.72
CA SER A 414 -5.05 -10.09 -19.73
C SER A 414 -4.27 -8.79 -19.93
N LEU A 415 -3.56 -8.32 -18.90
CA LEU A 415 -2.80 -7.08 -19.03
C LEU A 415 -1.49 -7.30 -19.80
N PRO A 416 -1.19 -6.46 -20.80
CA PRO A 416 0.09 -6.46 -21.49
C PRO A 416 1.24 -6.22 -20.50
N ARG A 417 2.41 -6.77 -20.83
CA ARG A 417 3.61 -6.59 -20.00
C ARG A 417 4.54 -5.56 -20.61
N LEU A 418 5.07 -4.72 -19.74
CA LEU A 418 6.08 -3.75 -20.08
C LEU A 418 7.44 -4.44 -20.23
N ARG A 419 8.18 -4.12 -21.31
CA ARG A 419 9.57 -4.51 -21.51
C ARG A 419 10.41 -3.33 -21.91
N ASP A 420 11.61 -3.25 -21.39
CA ASP A 420 12.58 -2.22 -21.81
C ASP A 420 12.81 -2.26 -23.32
N SER A 421 12.95 -1.08 -23.91
CA SER A 421 13.19 -0.86 -25.34
C SER A 421 14.20 0.26 -25.53
N GLN A 422 14.99 0.14 -26.59
CA GLN A 422 15.88 1.22 -27.07
C GLN A 422 15.21 2.04 -28.17
N GLN A 423 13.97 1.75 -28.53
CA GLN A 423 13.25 2.46 -29.58
C GLN A 423 13.03 3.92 -29.20
N ALA A 424 13.49 4.82 -30.06
CA ALA A 424 13.19 6.24 -29.92
C ALA A 424 11.71 6.51 -30.28
N PRO A 425 11.07 7.54 -29.70
CA PRO A 425 9.74 7.97 -30.13
C PRO A 425 9.77 8.47 -31.57
N ALA A 426 8.65 8.33 -32.27
CA ALA A 426 8.47 8.95 -33.58
C ALA A 426 8.65 10.49 -33.50
N ALA A 427 9.05 11.12 -34.59
CA ALA A 427 9.35 12.55 -34.62
C ALA A 427 8.18 13.43 -34.16
N SER A 428 6.94 13.05 -34.51
CA SER A 428 5.70 13.67 -34.04
C SER A 428 5.53 13.60 -32.51
N VAL A 429 5.77 12.43 -31.92
CA VAL A 429 5.68 12.16 -30.48
C VAL A 429 6.80 12.89 -29.74
N GLU A 430 8.02 12.85 -30.28
CA GLU A 430 9.18 13.58 -29.74
C GLU A 430 8.90 15.08 -29.65
N LYS A 431 8.30 15.68 -30.70
CA LYS A 431 7.95 17.10 -30.74
C LYS A 431 6.98 17.47 -29.60
N VAL A 432 5.95 16.63 -29.37
CA VAL A 432 4.98 16.86 -28.29
C VAL A 432 5.66 16.71 -26.91
N LEU A 433 6.48 15.69 -26.70
CA LEU A 433 7.19 15.48 -25.45
C LEU A 433 8.14 16.65 -25.12
N ARG A 434 8.85 17.19 -26.13
CA ARG A 434 9.71 18.38 -25.95
C ARG A 434 8.90 19.62 -25.60
N ALA A 435 7.78 19.85 -26.26
CA ALA A 435 6.89 20.99 -25.96
C ALA A 435 6.38 20.90 -24.51
N MET A 436 5.88 19.74 -24.10
CA MET A 436 5.39 19.52 -22.74
C MET A 436 6.49 19.60 -21.68
N ALA A 437 7.70 19.15 -21.98
CA ALA A 437 8.85 19.31 -21.09
C ALA A 437 9.14 20.78 -20.83
N LYS A 438 9.18 21.60 -21.91
CA LYS A 438 9.37 23.06 -21.82
C LYS A 438 8.24 23.73 -21.03
N GLU A 439 6.99 23.44 -21.32
CA GLU A 439 5.81 23.92 -20.56
C GLU A 439 5.86 23.52 -19.08
N SER A 440 6.45 22.37 -18.80
CA SER A 440 6.63 21.88 -17.44
C SER A 440 7.82 22.49 -16.71
N GLY A 441 8.56 23.43 -17.34
CA GLY A 441 9.74 24.05 -16.76
C GLY A 441 10.95 23.13 -16.66
N LEU A 442 11.05 22.12 -17.55
CA LEU A 442 12.17 21.20 -17.59
C LEU A 442 13.22 21.66 -18.61
N ASP A 443 14.50 21.59 -18.24
CA ASP A 443 15.60 21.72 -19.22
C ASP A 443 15.71 20.42 -20.03
N ILE A 444 15.38 20.51 -21.32
CA ILE A 444 15.34 19.37 -22.22
C ILE A 444 16.71 18.66 -22.36
N ARG A 445 17.81 19.34 -22.04
CA ARG A 445 19.17 18.78 -22.08
C ARG A 445 19.49 17.91 -20.86
N GLN A 446 18.73 18.12 -19.78
CA GLN A 446 18.89 17.40 -18.50
C GLN A 446 17.83 16.31 -18.27
N VAL A 447 16.82 16.21 -19.14
CA VAL A 447 15.82 15.14 -18.99
C VAL A 447 16.41 13.79 -19.31
N ARG A 448 16.05 12.81 -18.50
CA ARG A 448 16.36 11.40 -18.73
C ARG A 448 15.21 10.72 -19.46
N ARG A 449 15.56 9.77 -20.31
CA ARG A 449 14.61 9.01 -21.13
C ARG A 449 14.70 7.54 -20.84
N ARG A 450 13.54 6.91 -20.92
CA ARG A 450 13.43 5.46 -20.97
C ARG A 450 12.25 5.07 -21.85
N SER A 451 12.43 4.07 -22.69
CA SER A 451 11.39 3.60 -23.58
C SER A 451 11.06 2.13 -23.27
N TYR A 452 9.82 1.77 -23.55
CA TYR A 452 9.31 0.43 -23.34
C TYR A 452 8.44 0.02 -24.52
N VAL A 453 8.32 -1.30 -24.73
CA VAL A 453 7.31 -1.88 -25.61
C VAL A 453 6.33 -2.69 -24.79
N LEU A 454 5.05 -2.65 -25.17
CA LEU A 454 4.01 -3.47 -24.58
C LEU A 454 4.02 -4.83 -25.28
N GLN A 455 4.36 -5.86 -24.54
CA GLN A 455 4.22 -7.24 -24.99
C GLN A 455 2.77 -7.66 -24.78
N ALA A 456 2.13 -8.13 -25.87
CA ALA A 456 0.77 -8.64 -25.82
C ALA A 456 0.59 -9.69 -24.73
N ALA A 457 -0.56 -9.65 -24.09
CA ALA A 457 -0.95 -10.64 -23.10
C ALA A 457 -1.17 -12.01 -23.77
N LYS A 458 -0.91 -13.09 -23.03
CA LYS A 458 -1.10 -14.46 -23.55
C LYS A 458 -2.56 -14.77 -23.95
N GLN A 459 -3.52 -14.09 -23.35
CA GLN A 459 -4.97 -14.32 -23.56
C GLN A 459 -5.73 -13.00 -23.87
N GLY A 460 -5.01 -11.96 -24.28
CA GLY A 460 -5.62 -10.68 -24.68
C GLY A 460 -5.86 -10.60 -26.20
N PRO A 461 -6.67 -9.62 -26.65
CA PRO A 461 -6.81 -9.36 -28.09
C PRO A 461 -5.45 -9.01 -28.70
N LYS A 462 -5.24 -9.37 -29.95
CA LYS A 462 -4.06 -8.93 -30.70
C LYS A 462 -4.16 -7.41 -30.88
N VAL A 463 -3.45 -6.67 -30.06
CA VAL A 463 -3.37 -5.21 -30.16
C VAL A 463 -2.10 -4.86 -30.94
N PRO A 464 -2.12 -3.86 -31.82
CA PRO A 464 -0.90 -3.36 -32.46
C PRO A 464 0.18 -3.04 -31.42
N ALA A 465 1.44 -3.23 -31.80
CA ALA A 465 2.56 -2.93 -30.91
C ALA A 465 2.49 -1.47 -30.44
N ARG A 466 2.53 -1.28 -29.13
CA ARG A 466 2.55 0.04 -28.50
C ARG A 466 3.88 0.26 -27.83
N SER A 467 4.40 1.47 -27.96
CA SER A 467 5.58 1.93 -27.26
C SER A 467 5.20 2.93 -26.19
N ILE A 468 5.92 2.91 -25.09
CA ILE A 468 5.76 3.88 -24.00
C ILE A 468 7.09 4.61 -23.83
N HIS A 469 7.04 5.93 -23.88
CA HIS A 469 8.23 6.79 -23.74
C HIS A 469 8.06 7.62 -22.48
N MET A 470 9.02 7.50 -21.58
CA MET A 470 9.06 8.24 -20.33
C MET A 470 10.20 9.25 -20.37
N LEU A 471 9.86 10.53 -20.11
CA LEU A 471 10.82 11.60 -19.88
C LEU A 471 10.71 12.02 -18.42
N LYS A 472 11.85 12.19 -17.77
CA LYS A 472 11.91 12.60 -16.38
C LYS A 472 12.96 13.68 -16.18
N GLY A 473 12.62 14.70 -15.41
CA GLY A 473 13.52 15.81 -15.10
C GLY A 473 13.06 16.58 -13.87
N ARG A 474 13.97 17.42 -13.35
CA ARG A 474 13.67 18.32 -12.23
C ARG A 474 13.46 19.74 -12.73
N ARG A 475 12.51 20.44 -12.13
CA ARG A 475 12.38 21.90 -12.22
C ARG A 475 13.51 22.57 -11.43
N THR A 476 13.67 23.88 -11.65
CA THR A 476 14.64 24.71 -10.89
C THR A 476 14.40 24.66 -9.38
N ASN A 477 13.15 24.48 -8.94
CA ASN A 477 12.76 24.31 -7.54
C ASN A 477 12.92 22.88 -6.99
N GLY A 478 13.61 22.01 -7.71
CA GLY A 478 13.84 20.63 -7.29
C GLY A 478 12.69 19.65 -7.56
N GLN A 479 11.49 20.11 -7.92
CA GLN A 479 10.34 19.25 -8.15
C GLN A 479 10.56 18.30 -9.33
N LEU A 480 10.43 17.00 -9.08
CA LEU A 480 10.55 15.95 -10.10
C LEU A 480 9.27 15.82 -10.91
N ILE A 481 9.37 15.97 -12.22
CA ILE A 481 8.28 15.79 -13.19
C ILE A 481 8.56 14.58 -14.06
N THR A 482 7.53 13.80 -14.31
CA THR A 482 7.57 12.66 -15.23
C THR A 482 6.51 12.85 -16.31
N LEU A 483 6.92 12.79 -17.56
CA LEU A 483 6.02 12.73 -18.72
C LEU A 483 6.02 11.30 -19.25
N VAL A 484 4.84 10.75 -19.48
CA VAL A 484 4.65 9.38 -20.00
C VAL A 484 3.78 9.45 -21.24
N ALA A 485 4.34 9.15 -22.40
CA ALA A 485 3.64 9.10 -23.69
C ALA A 485 3.43 7.65 -24.13
N THR A 486 2.23 7.34 -24.61
CA THR A 486 1.92 6.07 -25.29
C THR A 486 1.81 6.33 -26.77
N GLU A 487 2.57 5.57 -27.57
CA GLU A 487 2.65 5.65 -29.04
C GLU A 487 2.19 4.36 -29.67
N GLN A 488 1.52 4.46 -30.81
CA GLN A 488 1.14 3.35 -31.66
C GLN A 488 1.27 3.73 -33.12
N GLY A 489 2.13 3.00 -33.87
CA GLY A 489 2.32 3.24 -35.31
C GLY A 489 2.88 4.63 -35.65
N GLY A 490 3.63 5.25 -34.75
CA GLY A 490 4.17 6.60 -34.95
C GLY A 490 3.22 7.72 -34.53
N GLU A 491 2.02 7.39 -34.01
CA GLU A 491 1.02 8.35 -33.55
C GLU A 491 0.96 8.38 -32.01
N LEU A 492 0.83 9.56 -31.43
CA LEU A 492 0.62 9.75 -30.01
C LEU A 492 -0.83 9.40 -29.65
N LEU A 493 -1.01 8.36 -28.82
CA LEU A 493 -2.33 8.01 -28.30
C LEU A 493 -2.67 8.79 -27.03
N HIS A 494 -1.69 8.96 -26.15
CA HIS A 494 -1.91 9.57 -24.84
C HIS A 494 -0.60 10.07 -24.24
N VAL A 495 -0.67 11.16 -23.47
CA VAL A 495 0.43 11.65 -22.67
C VAL A 495 -0.05 12.08 -21.29
N ARG A 496 0.72 11.74 -20.25
CA ARG A 496 0.45 12.13 -18.87
C ARG A 496 1.61 12.96 -18.31
N ARG A 497 1.27 13.94 -17.51
CA ARG A 497 2.22 14.71 -16.68
C ARG A 497 1.99 14.32 -15.22
N LEU A 498 3.03 13.86 -14.56
CA LEU A 498 2.99 13.38 -13.20
C LEU A 498 4.05 14.10 -12.36
N HIS A 499 3.71 14.37 -11.12
CA HIS A 499 4.56 15.05 -10.13
C HIS A 499 4.93 14.05 -9.04
N ALA A 500 6.20 14.00 -8.66
CA ALA A 500 6.61 13.25 -7.48
C ALA A 500 6.05 13.93 -6.21
N ARG A 501 5.56 13.13 -5.27
CA ARG A 501 5.08 13.55 -3.95
C ARG A 501 6.23 13.58 -2.93
N GLY A 502 7.46 13.91 -3.38
CA GLY A 502 8.65 14.04 -2.58
C GLY A 502 9.41 15.32 -2.92
N GLY A 503 10.08 15.91 -1.96
CA GLY A 503 10.99 17.06 -2.08
C GLY A 503 12.43 16.61 -2.03
#